data_0e449bde94f97ffd747a0f92160a4671
#
_entry.id   0e449bde94f97ffd747a0f92160a4671
#
_cell.length_a   1.000
_cell.length_b   1.000
_cell.length_c   1.000
_cell.angle_alpha   90.00
_cell.angle_beta   90.00
_cell.angle_gamma   90.00
#
_symmetry.space_group_name_H-M   'P 1'
#
loop_
_entity.id
_entity.type
_entity.pdbx_description
1 polymer ?
#
loop_
_entity_poly.entity_id
_entity_poly.type
_entity_poly.pdbx_seq_one_letter_code
_entity_poly.pdbx_strand_id
1 'polypeptide(L)'
;MNQKGGVGKTTTSVNLAAGLAAAGRRVCLVDLDPQAHAALHLGVEAPVGTPSLYDVMLGRRRVKEIRRQVGESLWVVPGNVDLAGVERELAVEPGRETVLRQALVELESTCPLDYCIVDCPPSLGVLTINALAGVREVFITLQPHFLALQGLSKLLETTALVSRRLNRELKVSGVVLCLFETGTRLAADISEDLAAFFASSDSQAPWAAATIFESRIRRNIRLAEAAGFGKSIFDYD
;
A
#
# COMPACT_ATOMS: atom_id res chain seq x y z
N MET A 1 0.52 4.32 -2.32
CA MET A 1 0.28 3.86 -3.71
C MET A 1 1.05 4.67 -4.73
N ASN A 2 1.45 4.11 -5.87
CA ASN A 2 2.01 4.81 -7.05
C ASN A 2 2.13 3.80 -8.20
N GLN A 3 1.90 4.22 -9.45
CA GLN A 3 2.03 3.36 -10.63
C GLN A 3 3.49 3.06 -11.01
N LYS A 4 4.42 3.90 -10.61
CA LYS A 4 5.84 3.69 -10.91
C LYS A 4 6.44 2.63 -9.97
N GLY A 5 7.17 1.67 -10.54
CA GLY A 5 8.01 0.74 -9.76
C GLY A 5 9.17 1.46 -9.08
N GLY A 6 9.66 0.94 -7.97
CA GLY A 6 10.86 1.44 -7.29
C GLY A 6 10.74 2.78 -6.56
N VAL A 7 9.54 3.33 -6.36
CA VAL A 7 9.34 4.61 -5.64
C VAL A 7 9.21 4.45 -4.11
N GLY A 8 9.54 3.30 -3.56
CA GLY A 8 9.52 3.05 -2.12
C GLY A 8 8.17 2.65 -1.54
N LYS A 9 7.18 2.18 -2.33
CA LYS A 9 5.89 1.67 -1.81
C LYS A 9 6.08 0.63 -0.73
N THR A 10 6.61 -0.51 -1.10
CA THR A 10 6.85 -1.65 -0.21
C THR A 10 7.73 -1.28 0.99
N THR A 11 8.83 -0.56 0.76
CA THR A 11 9.70 -0.09 1.83
C THR A 11 8.95 0.78 2.83
N THR A 12 8.08 1.68 2.35
CA THR A 12 7.25 2.53 3.21
C THR A 12 6.22 1.71 3.96
N SER A 13 5.49 0.81 3.28
CA SER A 13 4.45 -0.03 3.88
C SER A 13 5.00 -0.91 5.00
N VAL A 14 6.12 -1.60 4.74
CA VAL A 14 6.78 -2.48 5.70
C VAL A 14 7.28 -1.71 6.92
N ASN A 15 8.03 -0.62 6.70
CA ASN A 15 8.63 0.11 7.82
C ASN A 15 7.60 0.95 8.59
N LEU A 16 6.52 1.41 7.96
CA LEU A 16 5.39 2.02 8.67
C LEU A 16 4.70 0.97 9.57
N ALA A 17 4.46 -0.24 9.05
CA ALA A 17 3.86 -1.32 9.83
C ALA A 17 4.74 -1.71 11.02
N ALA A 18 6.04 -1.88 10.81
CA ALA A 18 6.99 -2.20 11.86
C ALA A 18 7.11 -1.07 12.90
N GLY A 19 7.18 0.19 12.48
CA GLY A 19 7.25 1.34 13.39
C GLY A 19 6.00 1.49 14.25
N LEU A 20 4.80 1.28 13.68
CA LEU A 20 3.56 1.28 14.44
C LEU A 20 3.51 0.12 15.45
N ALA A 21 3.98 -1.07 15.06
CA ALA A 21 4.07 -2.23 15.94
C ALA A 21 5.07 -1.98 17.09
N ALA A 22 6.22 -1.39 16.81
CA ALA A 22 7.19 -0.97 17.82
C ALA A 22 6.63 0.10 18.79
N ALA A 23 5.67 0.91 18.33
CA ALA A 23 4.90 1.85 19.15
C ALA A 23 3.72 1.18 19.91
N GLY A 24 3.67 -0.15 19.97
CA GLY A 24 2.67 -0.92 20.71
C GLY A 24 1.32 -1.04 20.01
N ARG A 25 1.22 -0.76 18.70
CA ARG A 25 -0.01 -0.93 17.93
C ARG A 25 -0.09 -2.31 17.30
N ARG A 26 -1.28 -2.89 17.28
CA ARG A 26 -1.52 -4.18 16.60
C ARG A 26 -1.72 -3.93 15.11
N VAL A 27 -0.79 -4.40 14.30
CA VAL A 27 -0.72 -4.07 12.87
C VAL A 27 -0.76 -5.32 12.02
N CYS A 28 -1.56 -5.30 10.96
CA CYS A 28 -1.53 -6.31 9.91
C CYS A 28 -1.10 -5.66 8.60
N LEU A 29 -0.04 -6.17 7.99
CA LEU A 29 0.42 -5.81 6.66
C LEU A 29 -0.13 -6.83 5.66
N VAL A 30 -0.84 -6.36 4.64
CA VAL A 30 -1.37 -7.19 3.55
C VAL A 30 -0.54 -6.94 2.30
N ASP A 31 0.12 -7.97 1.80
CA ASP A 31 0.93 -7.91 0.59
C ASP A 31 0.06 -8.25 -0.63
N LEU A 32 -0.39 -7.21 -1.34
CA LEU A 32 -1.28 -7.34 -2.51
C LEU A 32 -0.49 -7.29 -3.84
N ASP A 33 0.84 -7.14 -3.79
CA ASP A 33 1.65 -7.18 -4.99
C ASP A 33 1.99 -8.64 -5.34
N PRO A 34 1.77 -9.10 -6.58
CA PRO A 34 2.20 -10.43 -7.05
C PRO A 34 3.70 -10.70 -6.89
N GLN A 35 4.52 -9.67 -6.75
CA GLN A 35 5.95 -9.81 -6.47
C GLN A 35 6.25 -10.22 -5.03
N ALA A 36 5.28 -10.11 -4.12
CA ALA A 36 5.35 -10.50 -2.71
C ALA A 36 6.55 -9.93 -1.92
N HIS A 37 7.01 -8.75 -2.31
CA HIS A 37 8.19 -8.15 -1.71
C HIS A 37 7.95 -7.66 -0.27
N ALA A 38 6.70 -7.35 0.13
CA ALA A 38 6.41 -6.91 1.49
C ALA A 38 6.52 -8.06 2.49
N ALA A 39 6.02 -9.24 2.13
CA ALA A 39 6.16 -10.44 2.93
C ALA A 39 7.62 -10.89 3.02
N LEU A 40 8.32 -10.93 1.87
CA LEU A 40 9.74 -11.30 1.80
C LEU A 40 10.62 -10.35 2.63
N HIS A 41 10.34 -9.05 2.61
CA HIS A 41 11.04 -8.04 3.42
C HIS A 41 10.92 -8.29 4.93
N LEU A 42 9.90 -9.02 5.39
CA LEU A 42 9.70 -9.43 6.77
C LEU A 42 10.08 -10.91 7.02
N GLY A 43 10.85 -11.50 6.12
CA GLY A 43 11.32 -12.89 6.25
C GLY A 43 10.23 -13.94 6.02
N VAL A 44 9.10 -13.59 5.41
CA VAL A 44 8.01 -14.51 5.15
C VAL A 44 7.96 -14.86 3.67
N GLU A 45 8.21 -16.14 3.38
CA GLU A 45 8.07 -16.70 2.04
C GLU A 45 6.71 -17.37 1.86
N ALA A 46 6.11 -17.19 0.70
CA ALA A 46 4.88 -17.86 0.28
C ALA A 46 5.07 -18.44 -1.13
N PRO A 47 5.76 -19.58 -1.27
CA PRO A 47 5.96 -20.26 -2.55
C PRO A 47 4.61 -20.56 -3.25
N VAL A 48 4.66 -20.71 -4.58
CA VAL A 48 3.52 -21.15 -5.38
C VAL A 48 2.91 -22.44 -4.79
N GLY A 49 1.58 -22.47 -4.71
CA GLY A 49 0.84 -23.60 -4.13
C GLY A 49 0.74 -23.59 -2.59
N THR A 50 1.34 -22.60 -1.90
CA THR A 50 1.08 -22.40 -0.47
C THR A 50 -0.05 -21.41 -0.25
N PRO A 51 -0.83 -21.55 0.86
CA PRO A 51 -1.90 -20.61 1.18
C PRO A 51 -1.41 -19.16 1.24
N SER A 52 -2.04 -18.30 0.47
CA SER A 52 -1.66 -16.91 0.30
C SER A 52 -2.89 -15.99 0.11
N LEU A 53 -2.67 -14.70 -0.04
CA LEU A 53 -3.74 -13.74 -0.34
C LEU A 53 -4.50 -14.09 -1.63
N TYR A 54 -3.87 -14.81 -2.57
CA TYR A 54 -4.55 -15.33 -3.76
C TYR A 54 -5.77 -16.21 -3.40
N ASP A 55 -5.61 -17.12 -2.43
CA ASP A 55 -6.70 -18.00 -1.99
C ASP A 55 -7.83 -17.21 -1.31
N VAL A 56 -7.50 -16.15 -0.61
CA VAL A 56 -8.48 -15.24 -0.01
C VAL A 56 -9.25 -14.48 -1.09
N MET A 57 -8.56 -13.97 -2.11
CA MET A 57 -9.19 -13.26 -3.22
C MET A 57 -10.15 -14.16 -4.03
N LEU A 58 -9.94 -15.46 -4.01
CA LEU A 58 -10.84 -16.43 -4.66
C LEU A 58 -11.85 -17.07 -3.68
N GLY A 59 -11.94 -16.60 -2.45
CA GLY A 59 -12.88 -17.12 -1.45
C GLY A 59 -12.56 -18.54 -0.95
N ARG A 60 -11.37 -19.06 -1.21
CA ARG A 60 -10.94 -20.41 -0.82
C ARG A 60 -10.45 -20.48 0.62
N ARG A 61 -9.98 -19.36 1.16
CA ARG A 61 -9.41 -19.22 2.51
C ARG A 61 -9.84 -17.89 3.14
N ARG A 62 -9.78 -17.84 4.47
CA ARG A 62 -9.96 -16.61 5.23
C ARG A 62 -8.61 -15.97 5.56
N VAL A 63 -8.56 -14.65 5.70
CA VAL A 63 -7.32 -13.94 6.03
C VAL A 63 -6.67 -14.48 7.31
N LYS A 64 -7.45 -14.78 8.33
CA LYS A 64 -6.96 -15.33 9.61
C LYS A 64 -6.23 -16.67 9.48
N GLU A 65 -6.51 -17.45 8.44
CA GLU A 65 -5.91 -18.78 8.21
C GLU A 65 -4.54 -18.69 7.56
N ILE A 66 -4.27 -17.58 6.86
CA ILE A 66 -3.05 -17.40 6.08
C ILE A 66 -2.11 -16.36 6.66
N ARG A 67 -2.60 -15.48 7.56
CA ARG A 67 -1.75 -14.46 8.19
C ARG A 67 -0.67 -15.12 9.03
N ARG A 68 0.51 -14.53 9.05
CA ARG A 68 1.67 -14.99 9.81
C ARG A 68 2.15 -13.92 10.77
N GLN A 69 2.46 -14.29 11.99
CA GLN A 69 3.03 -13.38 12.98
C GLN A 69 4.53 -13.24 12.71
N VAL A 70 5.01 -12.00 12.62
CA VAL A 70 6.41 -11.67 12.35
C VAL A 70 7.04 -10.83 13.47
N GLY A 71 6.24 -10.41 14.43
CA GLY A 71 6.65 -9.67 15.61
C GLY A 71 5.57 -9.77 16.70
N GLU A 72 5.80 -9.19 17.86
CA GLU A 72 4.86 -9.26 18.99
C GLU A 72 3.48 -8.69 18.62
N SER A 73 3.47 -7.57 17.90
CA SER A 73 2.24 -6.86 17.48
C SER A 73 2.15 -6.67 15.96
N LEU A 74 2.92 -7.44 15.18
CA LEU A 74 2.95 -7.36 13.73
C LEU A 74 2.61 -8.70 13.08
N TRP A 75 1.64 -8.68 12.18
CA TRP A 75 1.27 -9.79 11.31
C TRP A 75 1.43 -9.42 9.86
N VAL A 76 1.72 -10.40 9.00
CA VAL A 76 1.72 -10.24 7.55
C VAL A 76 0.78 -11.24 6.90
N VAL A 77 0.03 -10.80 5.91
CA VAL A 77 -0.76 -11.63 4.99
C VAL A 77 0.04 -11.71 3.71
N PRO A 78 0.69 -12.85 3.42
CA PRO A 78 1.59 -12.94 2.29
C PRO A 78 0.83 -13.01 0.97
N GLY A 79 1.30 -12.25 -0.02
CA GLY A 79 1.00 -12.45 -1.43
C GLY A 79 1.92 -13.50 -2.05
N ASN A 80 1.65 -13.86 -3.29
CA ASN A 80 2.55 -14.62 -4.14
C ASN A 80 2.25 -14.34 -5.63
N VAL A 81 3.03 -14.92 -6.53
CA VAL A 81 2.90 -14.70 -7.97
C VAL A 81 1.52 -15.09 -8.54
N ASP A 82 0.79 -16.00 -7.88
CA ASP A 82 -0.55 -16.43 -8.32
C ASP A 82 -1.56 -15.27 -8.29
N LEU A 83 -1.33 -14.22 -7.47
CA LEU A 83 -2.13 -13.00 -7.47
C LEU A 83 -2.23 -12.35 -8.86
N ALA A 84 -1.25 -12.53 -9.74
CA ALA A 84 -1.34 -12.07 -11.13
C ALA A 84 -2.49 -12.72 -11.91
N GLY A 85 -2.95 -13.89 -11.49
CA GLY A 85 -4.08 -14.60 -12.09
C GLY A 85 -5.47 -14.13 -11.63
N VAL A 86 -5.55 -13.40 -10.51
CA VAL A 86 -6.83 -12.99 -9.90
C VAL A 86 -7.73 -12.23 -10.87
N GLU A 87 -7.16 -11.32 -11.67
CA GLU A 87 -7.95 -10.51 -12.62
C GLU A 87 -8.69 -11.38 -13.63
N ARG A 88 -8.02 -12.42 -14.14
CA ARG A 88 -8.60 -13.37 -15.09
C ARG A 88 -9.64 -14.26 -14.42
N GLU A 89 -9.35 -14.76 -13.22
CA GLU A 89 -10.25 -15.69 -12.51
C GLU A 89 -11.51 -14.99 -12.03
N LEU A 90 -11.43 -13.75 -11.62
CA LEU A 90 -12.57 -12.95 -11.21
C LEU A 90 -13.25 -12.16 -12.36
N ALA A 91 -12.82 -12.35 -13.61
CA ALA A 91 -13.27 -11.51 -14.73
C ALA A 91 -14.79 -11.43 -14.90
N VAL A 92 -15.51 -12.53 -14.62
CA VAL A 92 -16.95 -12.65 -14.73
C VAL A 92 -17.70 -12.61 -13.40
N GLU A 93 -16.98 -12.51 -12.28
CA GLU A 93 -17.59 -12.56 -10.96
C GLU A 93 -18.20 -11.20 -10.58
N PRO A 94 -19.51 -11.16 -10.22
CA PRO A 94 -20.12 -9.97 -9.68
C PRO A 94 -19.47 -9.56 -8.37
N GLY A 95 -19.19 -8.25 -8.22
CA GLY A 95 -18.59 -7.74 -6.98
C GLY A 95 -17.08 -7.97 -6.84
N ARG A 96 -16.42 -8.41 -7.90
CA ARG A 96 -14.96 -8.66 -7.95
C ARG A 96 -14.10 -7.49 -7.47
N GLU A 97 -14.61 -6.28 -7.52
CA GLU A 97 -13.92 -5.07 -7.09
C GLU A 97 -13.90 -4.88 -5.56
N THR A 98 -14.67 -5.69 -4.80
CA THR A 98 -14.86 -5.54 -3.35
C THR A 98 -14.53 -6.79 -2.55
N VAL A 99 -13.92 -7.80 -3.16
CA VAL A 99 -13.55 -9.07 -2.52
C VAL A 99 -12.60 -8.84 -1.35
N LEU A 100 -11.55 -8.03 -1.54
CA LEU A 100 -10.61 -7.70 -0.48
C LEU A 100 -11.31 -6.94 0.68
N ARG A 101 -12.24 -6.03 0.36
CA ARG A 101 -13.04 -5.33 1.39
C ARG A 101 -13.76 -6.32 2.30
N GLN A 102 -14.41 -7.32 1.74
CA GLN A 102 -15.13 -8.35 2.52
C GLN A 102 -14.17 -9.12 3.43
N ALA A 103 -13.01 -9.51 2.90
CA ALA A 103 -11.97 -10.19 3.65
C ALA A 103 -11.39 -9.35 4.79
N LEU A 104 -11.19 -8.03 4.58
CA LEU A 104 -10.70 -7.11 5.60
C LEU A 104 -11.75 -6.87 6.69
N VAL A 105 -13.04 -6.73 6.36
CA VAL A 105 -14.13 -6.62 7.33
C VAL A 105 -14.21 -7.87 8.21
N GLU A 106 -14.07 -9.07 7.62
CA GLU A 106 -14.01 -10.31 8.39
C GLU A 106 -12.79 -10.35 9.31
N LEU A 107 -11.64 -9.91 8.84
CA LEU A 107 -10.42 -9.83 9.64
C LEU A 107 -10.62 -8.88 10.84
N GLU A 108 -11.15 -7.70 10.62
CA GLU A 108 -11.43 -6.69 11.67
C GLU A 108 -12.39 -7.26 12.73
N SER A 109 -13.43 -7.99 12.32
CA SER A 109 -14.41 -8.59 13.24
C SER A 109 -13.85 -9.72 14.10
N THR A 110 -12.81 -10.42 13.63
CA THR A 110 -12.23 -11.60 14.28
C THR A 110 -10.91 -11.34 14.99
N CYS A 111 -10.26 -10.24 14.69
CA CYS A 111 -8.92 -9.91 15.17
C CYS A 111 -8.87 -8.43 15.57
N PRO A 112 -8.60 -8.11 16.83
CA PRO A 112 -8.50 -6.73 17.28
C PRO A 112 -7.21 -6.10 16.72
N LEU A 113 -7.30 -5.40 15.60
CA LEU A 113 -6.21 -4.65 14.97
C LEU A 113 -6.42 -3.15 15.17
N ASP A 114 -5.33 -2.41 15.36
CA ASP A 114 -5.35 -0.96 15.37
C ASP A 114 -5.14 -0.40 13.95
N TYR A 115 -4.34 -1.11 13.13
CA TYR A 115 -4.06 -0.74 11.74
C TYR A 115 -4.01 -1.96 10.82
N CYS A 116 -4.54 -1.78 9.62
CA CYS A 116 -4.33 -2.69 8.49
C CYS A 116 -3.71 -1.88 7.34
N ILE A 117 -2.50 -2.26 6.93
CA ILE A 117 -1.75 -1.60 5.85
C ILE A 117 -1.76 -2.53 4.65
N VAL A 118 -2.11 -1.99 3.47
CA VAL A 118 -2.13 -2.76 2.22
C VAL A 118 -1.02 -2.26 1.31
N ASP A 119 -0.02 -3.09 1.06
CA ASP A 119 1.00 -2.83 0.03
C ASP A 119 0.45 -3.20 -1.35
N CYS A 120 0.55 -2.29 -2.30
CA CYS A 120 -0.13 -2.39 -3.58
C CYS A 120 0.84 -2.50 -4.75
N PRO A 121 0.46 -3.26 -5.81
CA PRO A 121 1.24 -3.34 -7.04
C PRO A 121 1.35 -1.97 -7.74
N PRO A 122 2.31 -1.82 -8.67
CA PRO A 122 2.48 -0.59 -9.45
C PRO A 122 1.50 -0.48 -10.64
N SER A 123 0.40 -1.20 -10.63
CA SER A 123 -0.64 -1.18 -11.68
C SER A 123 -1.95 -0.60 -11.15
N LEU A 124 -2.84 -0.18 -12.04
CA LEU A 124 -4.21 0.22 -11.71
C LEU A 124 -5.24 -0.85 -12.11
N GLY A 125 -4.86 -2.12 -12.03
CA GLY A 125 -5.73 -3.28 -12.29
C GLY A 125 -6.69 -3.58 -11.14
N VAL A 126 -7.35 -4.73 -11.23
CA VAL A 126 -8.37 -5.18 -10.27
C VAL A 126 -7.86 -5.25 -8.83
N LEU A 127 -6.59 -5.61 -8.61
CA LEU A 127 -6.00 -5.66 -7.28
C LEU A 127 -5.96 -4.27 -6.64
N THR A 128 -5.52 -3.25 -7.37
CA THR A 128 -5.50 -1.87 -6.87
C THR A 128 -6.91 -1.32 -6.63
N ILE A 129 -7.88 -1.65 -7.49
CA ILE A 129 -9.28 -1.27 -7.27
C ILE A 129 -9.81 -1.93 -5.99
N ASN A 130 -9.51 -3.20 -5.74
CA ASN A 130 -9.86 -3.90 -4.50
C ASN A 130 -9.25 -3.24 -3.26
N ALA A 131 -7.98 -2.83 -3.33
CA ALA A 131 -7.34 -2.10 -2.24
C ALA A 131 -8.09 -0.77 -1.95
N LEU A 132 -8.31 0.04 -2.98
CA LEU A 132 -9.04 1.32 -2.86
C LEU A 132 -10.48 1.14 -2.37
N ALA A 133 -11.16 0.08 -2.78
CA ALA A 133 -12.51 -0.24 -2.32
C ALA A 133 -12.54 -0.68 -0.84
N GLY A 134 -11.45 -1.26 -0.33
CA GLY A 134 -11.37 -1.85 1.01
C GLY A 134 -10.76 -0.96 2.10
N VAL A 135 -10.04 0.11 1.73
CA VAL A 135 -9.34 0.98 2.70
C VAL A 135 -10.06 2.32 2.88
N ARG A 136 -9.81 3.01 3.99
CA ARG A 136 -10.31 4.37 4.24
C ARG A 136 -9.33 5.44 3.76
N GLU A 137 -8.03 5.17 3.83
CA GLU A 137 -6.98 6.15 3.59
C GLU A 137 -5.96 5.66 2.58
N VAL A 138 -5.53 6.56 1.72
CA VAL A 138 -4.46 6.33 0.73
C VAL A 138 -3.29 7.24 1.05
N PHE A 139 -2.11 6.65 1.25
CA PHE A 139 -0.83 7.34 1.26
C PHE A 139 -0.14 7.15 -0.10
N ILE A 140 0.25 8.22 -0.72
CA ILE A 140 0.92 8.20 -2.03
C ILE A 140 2.42 8.35 -1.81
N THR A 141 3.18 7.31 -2.12
CA THR A 141 4.65 7.43 -2.15
C THR A 141 5.08 8.01 -3.48
N LEU A 142 5.92 9.04 -3.47
CA LEU A 142 6.32 9.74 -4.67
C LEU A 142 7.80 10.08 -4.61
N GLN A 143 8.53 9.72 -5.66
CA GLN A 143 9.88 10.21 -5.88
C GLN A 143 9.78 11.52 -6.64
N PRO A 144 10.35 12.63 -6.14
CA PRO A 144 10.28 13.92 -6.82
C PRO A 144 11.15 13.90 -8.09
N HIS A 145 10.51 13.73 -9.23
CA HIS A 145 11.11 13.82 -10.56
C HIS A 145 10.06 14.30 -11.58
N PHE A 146 10.50 14.74 -12.75
CA PHE A 146 9.70 15.40 -13.77
C PHE A 146 8.38 14.69 -14.15
N LEU A 147 8.36 13.36 -14.23
CA LEU A 147 7.17 12.59 -14.59
C LEU A 147 6.28 12.19 -13.40
N ALA A 148 6.61 12.65 -12.19
CA ALA A 148 5.88 12.24 -10.99
C ALA A 148 4.41 12.71 -11.00
N LEU A 149 4.15 13.93 -11.48
CA LEU A 149 2.82 14.53 -11.54
C LEU A 149 1.89 13.82 -12.52
N GLN A 150 2.41 13.32 -13.65
CA GLN A 150 1.58 12.58 -14.62
C GLN A 150 1.04 11.27 -14.03
N GLY A 151 1.90 10.50 -13.35
CA GLY A 151 1.48 9.27 -12.67
C GLY A 151 0.50 9.54 -11.52
N LEU A 152 0.65 10.68 -10.83
CA LEU A 152 -0.25 11.12 -9.76
C LEU A 152 -1.64 11.39 -10.28
N SER A 153 -1.81 12.15 -11.36
CA SER A 153 -3.12 12.51 -11.93
C SER A 153 -3.96 11.27 -12.23
N LYS A 154 -3.37 10.26 -12.89
CA LYS A 154 -4.09 9.02 -13.22
C LYS A 154 -4.50 8.21 -11.98
N LEU A 155 -3.65 8.19 -10.95
CA LEU A 155 -4.00 7.57 -9.66
C LEU A 155 -5.16 8.31 -8.99
N LEU A 156 -5.14 9.64 -8.97
CA LEU A 156 -6.20 10.46 -8.38
C LEU A 156 -7.53 10.29 -9.13
N GLU A 157 -7.52 10.27 -10.46
CA GLU A 157 -8.72 9.97 -11.28
C GLU A 157 -9.33 8.62 -10.90
N THR A 158 -8.50 7.57 -10.78
CA THR A 158 -8.95 6.25 -10.37
C THR A 158 -9.51 6.28 -8.96
N THR A 159 -8.85 6.97 -8.03
CA THR A 159 -9.30 7.13 -6.64
C THR A 159 -10.66 7.84 -6.59
N ALA A 160 -10.86 8.90 -7.38
CA ALA A 160 -12.15 9.59 -7.48
C ALA A 160 -13.27 8.67 -8.00
N LEU A 161 -12.97 7.84 -9.01
CA LEU A 161 -13.94 6.90 -9.57
C LEU A 161 -14.36 5.85 -8.52
N VAL A 162 -13.38 5.28 -7.81
CA VAL A 162 -13.63 4.30 -6.73
C VAL A 162 -14.39 4.96 -5.57
N SER A 163 -14.00 6.17 -5.15
CA SER A 163 -14.69 6.91 -4.09
C SER A 163 -16.17 7.12 -4.41
N ARG A 164 -16.50 7.50 -5.64
CA ARG A 164 -17.90 7.74 -6.05
C ARG A 164 -18.73 6.46 -6.15
N ARG A 165 -18.13 5.35 -6.61
CA ARG A 165 -18.88 4.14 -6.99
C ARG A 165 -18.84 3.02 -5.97
N LEU A 166 -17.72 2.87 -5.26
CA LEU A 166 -17.45 1.68 -4.45
C LEU A 166 -17.20 2.01 -2.98
N ASN A 167 -16.54 3.16 -2.66
CA ASN A 167 -16.10 3.45 -1.30
C ASN A 167 -16.14 4.96 -1.00
N ARG A 168 -17.27 5.45 -0.51
CA ARG A 168 -17.47 6.88 -0.20
C ARG A 168 -16.60 7.43 0.91
N GLU A 169 -16.04 6.56 1.76
CA GLU A 169 -15.16 6.95 2.86
C GLU A 169 -13.69 7.09 2.42
N LEU A 170 -13.39 6.70 1.17
CA LEU A 170 -12.03 6.73 0.65
C LEU A 170 -11.52 8.17 0.53
N LYS A 171 -10.39 8.44 1.19
CA LYS A 171 -9.67 9.71 1.08
C LYS A 171 -8.19 9.50 0.82
N VAL A 172 -7.56 10.46 0.16
CA VAL A 172 -6.11 10.56 0.07
C VAL A 172 -5.64 11.42 1.22
N SER A 173 -4.87 10.84 2.14
CA SER A 173 -4.37 11.54 3.34
C SER A 173 -3.15 12.40 3.02
N GLY A 174 -2.33 11.98 2.06
CA GLY A 174 -1.21 12.80 1.61
C GLY A 174 -0.16 12.05 0.80
N VAL A 175 0.91 12.79 0.51
CA VAL A 175 2.06 12.33 -0.27
C VAL A 175 3.29 12.21 0.62
N VAL A 176 3.93 11.04 0.62
CA VAL A 176 5.23 10.78 1.23
C VAL A 176 6.30 10.90 0.16
N LEU A 177 7.20 11.87 0.29
CA LEU A 177 8.34 12.02 -0.62
C LEU A 177 9.39 10.97 -0.29
N CYS A 178 9.64 10.06 -1.24
CA CYS A 178 10.59 8.96 -1.12
C CYS A 178 11.81 9.18 -2.03
N LEU A 179 12.92 8.55 -1.66
CA LEU A 179 14.21 8.72 -2.35
C LEU A 179 14.58 10.20 -2.51
N PHE A 180 14.23 10.96 -1.48
CA PHE A 180 14.37 12.41 -1.47
C PHE A 180 15.84 12.80 -1.34
N GLU A 181 16.29 13.68 -2.24
CA GLU A 181 17.62 14.25 -2.22
C GLU A 181 17.52 15.72 -1.80
N THR A 182 18.11 16.06 -0.63
CA THR A 182 18.11 17.41 -0.11
C THR A 182 18.98 18.34 -0.98
N GLY A 183 18.54 19.59 -1.14
CA GLY A 183 19.32 20.63 -1.83
C GLY A 183 19.19 20.61 -3.36
N THR A 184 18.35 19.74 -3.94
CA THR A 184 18.07 19.78 -5.36
C THR A 184 16.91 20.74 -5.66
N ARG A 185 17.11 21.65 -6.63
CA ARG A 185 16.07 22.59 -7.09
C ARG A 185 14.84 21.84 -7.60
N LEU A 186 15.05 20.74 -8.31
CA LEU A 186 13.96 19.90 -8.84
C LEU A 186 13.03 19.39 -7.73
N ALA A 187 13.58 18.94 -6.59
CA ALA A 187 12.77 18.44 -5.48
C ALA A 187 11.96 19.57 -4.79
N ALA A 188 12.49 20.79 -4.75
CA ALA A 188 11.79 21.97 -4.27
C ALA A 188 10.63 22.34 -5.21
N ASP A 189 10.91 22.50 -6.50
CA ASP A 189 9.92 22.87 -7.53
C ASP A 189 8.75 21.87 -7.55
N ILE A 190 9.03 20.56 -7.53
CA ILE A 190 7.98 19.53 -7.51
C ILE A 190 7.17 19.56 -6.21
N SER A 191 7.81 19.85 -5.08
CA SER A 191 7.09 19.98 -3.81
C SER A 191 6.14 21.18 -3.81
N GLU A 192 6.55 22.31 -4.41
CA GLU A 192 5.70 23.50 -4.58
C GLU A 192 4.54 23.22 -5.55
N ASP A 193 4.80 22.58 -6.68
CA ASP A 193 3.77 22.20 -7.66
C ASP A 193 2.71 21.26 -7.05
N LEU A 194 3.15 20.27 -6.26
CA LEU A 194 2.23 19.38 -5.54
C LEU A 194 1.39 20.13 -4.51
N ALA A 195 2.00 21.03 -3.74
CA ALA A 195 1.29 21.83 -2.74
C ALA A 195 0.24 22.73 -3.42
N ALA A 196 0.60 23.39 -4.51
CA ALA A 196 -0.29 24.21 -5.31
C ALA A 196 -1.45 23.40 -5.90
N PHE A 197 -1.16 22.19 -6.41
CA PHE A 197 -2.16 21.28 -6.94
C PHE A 197 -3.20 20.89 -5.88
N PHE A 198 -2.77 20.49 -4.67
CA PHE A 198 -3.70 20.14 -3.61
C PHE A 198 -4.48 21.34 -3.08
N ALA A 199 -3.84 22.51 -2.97
CA ALA A 199 -4.51 23.75 -2.53
C ALA A 199 -5.59 24.23 -3.52
N SER A 200 -5.45 23.93 -4.81
CA SER A 200 -6.42 24.27 -5.86
C SER A 200 -7.49 23.21 -6.10
N SER A 201 -7.49 22.11 -5.33
CA SER A 201 -8.41 20.98 -5.53
C SER A 201 -9.84 21.34 -5.13
N ASP A 202 -10.81 20.75 -5.84
CA ASP A 202 -12.23 20.81 -5.46
C ASP A 202 -12.42 20.25 -4.04
N SER A 203 -13.19 20.98 -3.21
CA SER A 203 -13.50 20.57 -1.83
C SER A 203 -14.20 19.21 -1.71
N GLN A 204 -14.82 18.73 -2.77
CA GLN A 204 -15.46 17.42 -2.85
C GLN A 204 -14.54 16.30 -3.36
N ALA A 205 -13.30 16.64 -3.75
CA ALA A 205 -12.35 15.64 -4.20
C ALA A 205 -11.88 14.77 -3.03
N PRO A 206 -11.67 13.45 -3.23
CA PRO A 206 -11.15 12.56 -2.18
C PRO A 206 -9.78 12.99 -1.63
N TRP A 207 -9.10 13.90 -2.29
CA TRP A 207 -7.80 14.45 -1.90
C TRP A 207 -7.85 15.92 -1.46
N ALA A 208 -9.05 16.49 -1.25
CA ALA A 208 -9.19 17.90 -0.88
C ALA A 208 -8.41 18.29 0.39
N ALA A 209 -8.24 17.36 1.33
CA ALA A 209 -7.47 17.56 2.55
C ALA A 209 -6.04 16.95 2.48
N ALA A 210 -5.60 16.50 1.30
CA ALA A 210 -4.31 15.89 1.15
C ALA A 210 -3.18 16.92 1.29
N THR A 211 -2.11 16.50 1.96
CA THR A 211 -0.91 17.33 2.14
C THR A 211 0.36 16.55 1.77
N ILE A 212 1.46 17.27 1.61
CA ILE A 212 2.77 16.61 1.60
C ILE A 212 3.19 16.42 3.05
N PHE A 213 3.50 15.18 3.43
CA PHE A 213 4.00 14.91 4.78
C PHE A 213 5.36 15.60 5.00
N GLU A 214 5.57 16.14 6.19
CA GLU A 214 6.86 16.74 6.57
C GLU A 214 7.99 15.70 6.57
N SER A 215 7.66 14.47 7.01
CA SER A 215 8.59 13.34 6.98
C SER A 215 8.90 12.94 5.54
N ARG A 216 10.19 12.84 5.23
CA ARG A 216 10.71 12.47 3.91
C ARG A 216 11.61 11.26 4.03
N ILE A 217 11.43 10.28 3.16
CA ILE A 217 12.26 9.09 3.11
C ILE A 217 13.43 9.36 2.17
N ARG A 218 14.62 9.54 2.74
CA ARG A 218 15.84 9.76 1.97
C ARG A 218 16.33 8.45 1.35
N ARG A 219 17.15 8.55 0.30
CA ARG A 219 17.91 7.41 -0.18
C ARG A 219 18.84 6.92 0.94
N ASN A 220 18.68 5.67 1.34
CA ASN A 220 19.48 5.06 2.40
C ASN A 220 19.75 3.60 2.05
N ILE A 221 21.04 3.22 2.04
CA ILE A 221 21.46 1.86 1.70
C ILE A 221 20.99 0.84 2.73
N ARG A 222 20.92 1.20 4.02
CA ARG A 222 20.46 0.32 5.09
C ARG A 222 18.99 -0.11 4.93
N LEU A 223 18.14 0.74 4.35
CA LEU A 223 16.78 0.35 4.00
C LEU A 223 16.73 -0.75 2.93
N ALA A 224 17.68 -0.77 2.00
CA ALA A 224 17.79 -1.82 1.00
C ALA A 224 18.43 -3.09 1.58
N GLU A 225 19.43 -2.94 2.43
CA GLU A 225 20.09 -4.06 3.12
C GLU A 225 19.13 -4.77 4.07
N ALA A 226 18.37 -4.03 4.89
CA ALA A 226 17.38 -4.58 5.82
C ALA A 226 16.41 -5.54 5.12
N ALA A 227 15.92 -5.17 3.94
CA ALA A 227 15.06 -6.02 3.12
C ALA A 227 15.76 -7.34 2.73
N GLY A 228 17.04 -7.29 2.40
CA GLY A 228 17.84 -8.48 2.06
C GLY A 228 18.04 -9.44 3.23
N PHE A 229 17.94 -8.94 4.47
CA PHE A 229 18.03 -9.74 5.70
C PHE A 229 16.67 -10.15 6.28
N GLY A 230 15.58 -9.87 5.59
CA GLY A 230 14.23 -10.20 6.08
C GLY A 230 13.81 -9.40 7.32
N LYS A 231 14.28 -8.15 7.46
CA LYS A 231 14.10 -7.31 8.66
C LYS A 231 13.56 -5.93 8.32
N SER A 232 12.78 -5.36 9.23
CA SER A 232 12.50 -3.92 9.18
C SER A 232 13.75 -3.10 9.46
N ILE A 233 13.74 -1.80 9.14
CA ILE A 233 14.86 -0.91 9.48
C ILE A 233 15.07 -0.82 11.00
N PHE A 234 14.01 -0.93 11.79
CA PHE A 234 14.05 -0.85 13.24
C PHE A 234 14.69 -2.10 13.90
N ASP A 235 14.69 -3.25 13.19
CA ASP A 235 15.29 -4.49 13.65
C ASP A 235 16.70 -4.69 13.07
N TYR A 236 17.05 -3.93 12.03
CA TYR A 236 18.31 -4.04 11.31
C TYR A 236 19.37 -3.06 11.83
N ASP A 237 19.01 -1.84 12.17
CA ASP A 237 19.85 -0.74 12.63
C ASP A 237 19.61 -0.45 14.11
#